data_12ac0f3f72398fc24527c3937b60a35d
#
_entry.id   12ac0f3f72398fc24527c3937b60a35d
#
_cell.length_a   1.000
_cell.length_b   1.000
_cell.length_c   1.000
_cell.angle_alpha   90.00
_cell.angle_beta   90.00
_cell.angle_gamma   90.00
#
_symmetry.space_group_name_H-M   'P 1'
#
loop_
_entity.id
_entity.type
_entity.pdbx_description
1 polymer ?
#
loop_
_entity_poly.entity_id
_entity_poly.type
_entity_poly.pdbx_seq_one_letter_code
_entity_poly.pdbx_strand_id
1 'polypeptide(L)'
;DVYKRQLMNIDYVKTPFTNNPSMTRLEGPVYNKNPEKVYLHEKQQQIDLLGDQLLGETKVSKEKNLIKKFINFCNLDNNLTLSDLTTKFEEDFALMYKGKMEIVSVCFPSGWVPKEKLGKNLSDIHEPIADSEQLIKASDKLTDYMTKQSIKRWVWTITTSKQLSNFPDYEKPELSTFEKLYFRVETQTTAPVDDHTSLFFIKVDVLPLSQVWDKRILESINSMTDNVLKYKGLEQIKELLNRV
;
A
#
# COMPACT_ATOMS: atom_id res chain seq x y z
N ASP A 1 24.40 -17.02 18.03
CA ASP A 1 23.25 -17.56 17.29
C ASP A 1 23.04 -16.74 16.04
N VAL A 2 23.42 -17.32 14.93
CA VAL A 2 23.29 -16.70 13.61
C VAL A 2 21.83 -16.84 13.23
N TYR A 3 21.03 -15.81 13.51
CA TYR A 3 19.75 -15.63 12.83
C TYR A 3 20.05 -15.60 11.33
N LYS A 4 19.69 -16.65 10.62
CA LYS A 4 19.61 -16.65 9.17
C LYS A 4 18.65 -15.51 8.82
N ARG A 5 19.22 -14.34 8.49
CA ARG A 5 18.48 -13.26 7.85
C ARG A 5 17.90 -13.86 6.58
N GLN A 6 16.60 -14.12 6.60
CA GLN A 6 15.89 -14.41 5.39
C GLN A 6 15.91 -13.10 4.61
N LEU A 7 16.84 -13.02 3.65
CA LEU A 7 16.92 -11.86 2.76
C LEU A 7 15.53 -11.68 2.18
N MET A 8 14.99 -10.49 2.36
CA MET A 8 13.69 -10.15 1.77
C MET A 8 13.76 -10.42 0.27
N ASN A 9 12.83 -11.20 -0.26
CA ASN A 9 12.76 -11.40 -1.70
C ASN A 9 12.38 -10.07 -2.37
N ILE A 10 13.25 -9.55 -3.22
CA ILE A 10 13.06 -8.31 -3.99
C ILE A 10 12.90 -8.58 -5.49
N ASP A 11 12.47 -9.75 -5.90
CA ASP A 11 12.29 -10.11 -7.32
C ASP A 11 11.24 -9.25 -8.04
N TYR A 12 10.45 -8.49 -7.29
CA TYR A 12 9.54 -7.47 -7.81
C TYR A 12 10.22 -6.14 -8.16
N VAL A 13 11.48 -5.93 -7.75
CA VAL A 13 12.29 -4.79 -8.20
C VAL A 13 12.78 -5.10 -9.61
N LYS A 14 12.26 -4.39 -10.60
CA LYS A 14 12.54 -4.62 -12.03
C LYS A 14 13.34 -3.49 -12.65
N THR A 15 14.10 -3.84 -13.66
CA THR A 15 14.80 -2.92 -14.56
C THR A 15 14.44 -3.26 -16.02
N PRO A 16 13.92 -2.31 -16.82
CA PRO A 16 13.60 -0.94 -16.44
C PRO A 16 12.43 -0.84 -15.46
N PHE A 17 12.45 0.20 -14.62
CA PHE A 17 11.32 0.51 -13.75
C PHE A 17 10.08 0.88 -14.58
N THR A 18 8.93 0.37 -14.16
CA THR A 18 7.64 0.76 -14.74
C THR A 18 6.58 0.88 -13.64
N ASN A 19 5.67 1.84 -13.79
CA ASN A 19 4.47 1.96 -12.95
C ASN A 19 3.33 1.02 -13.40
N ASN A 20 3.65 -0.01 -14.16
CA ASN A 20 2.68 -1.02 -14.56
C ASN A 20 2.13 -1.75 -13.33
N PRO A 21 0.89 -2.24 -13.39
CA PRO A 21 0.27 -2.99 -12.29
C PRO A 21 1.09 -4.19 -11.82
N SER A 22 1.90 -4.82 -12.68
CA SER A 22 2.82 -5.94 -12.37
C SER A 22 2.22 -6.96 -11.41
N MET A 23 0.96 -7.34 -11.69
CA MET A 23 0.19 -8.22 -10.82
C MET A 23 0.52 -9.69 -11.08
N THR A 24 0.56 -10.45 -10.01
CA THR A 24 0.62 -11.90 -10.06
C THR A 24 -0.64 -12.49 -9.42
N ARG A 25 -1.00 -13.72 -9.80
CA ARG A 25 -2.04 -14.45 -9.09
C ARG A 25 -1.59 -14.64 -7.64
N LEU A 26 -2.49 -14.36 -6.70
CA LEU A 26 -2.19 -14.61 -5.28
C LEU A 26 -2.28 -16.11 -5.00
N GLU A 27 -1.18 -16.64 -4.46
CA GLU A 27 -1.13 -17.96 -3.86
C GLU A 27 -1.04 -17.78 -2.34
N GLY A 28 -2.02 -18.30 -1.61
CA GLY A 28 -2.06 -18.18 -0.14
C GLY A 28 -3.09 -17.16 0.38
N PRO A 29 -2.99 -16.79 1.66
CA PRO A 29 -3.96 -15.91 2.32
C PRO A 29 -3.87 -14.47 1.79
N VAL A 30 -5.00 -13.80 1.78
CA VAL A 30 -5.13 -12.39 1.33
C VAL A 30 -4.57 -11.42 2.37
N TYR A 31 -4.65 -11.78 3.64
CA TYR A 31 -4.16 -11.02 4.79
C TYR A 31 -3.57 -11.97 5.84
N ASN A 32 -2.77 -11.44 6.76
CA ASN A 32 -2.21 -12.22 7.86
C ASN A 32 -3.28 -12.46 8.94
N LYS A 33 -3.60 -13.75 9.20
CA LYS A 33 -4.57 -14.13 10.24
C LYS A 33 -4.03 -13.97 11.65
N ASN A 34 -2.72 -13.80 11.80
CA ASN A 34 -2.05 -13.62 13.09
C ASN A 34 -1.25 -12.29 13.07
N PRO A 35 -1.94 -11.14 13.11
CA PRO A 35 -1.30 -9.83 12.97
C PRO A 35 -0.28 -9.59 14.08
N GLU A 36 0.83 -8.97 13.72
CA GLU A 36 1.86 -8.59 14.68
C GLU A 36 1.39 -7.40 15.52
N LYS A 37 1.56 -7.51 16.84
CA LYS A 37 1.10 -6.48 17.79
C LYS A 37 1.68 -5.09 17.53
N VAL A 38 2.88 -5.01 16.98
CA VAL A 38 3.52 -3.73 16.65
C VAL A 38 2.69 -2.95 15.63
N TYR A 39 2.19 -3.60 14.58
CA TYR A 39 1.33 -2.94 13.59
C TYR A 39 0.01 -2.47 14.20
N LEU A 40 -0.62 -3.29 15.05
CA LEU A 40 -1.88 -2.93 15.69
C LEU A 40 -1.73 -1.73 16.63
N HIS A 41 -0.62 -1.67 17.35
CA HIS A 41 -0.28 -0.54 18.21
C HIS A 41 -0.03 0.75 17.39
N GLU A 42 0.77 0.66 16.35
CA GLU A 42 1.03 1.79 15.44
C GLU A 42 -0.27 2.30 14.77
N LYS A 43 -1.16 1.39 14.35
CA LYS A 43 -2.47 1.77 13.80
C LYS A 43 -3.32 2.52 14.81
N GLN A 44 -3.37 2.04 16.06
CA GLN A 44 -4.11 2.74 17.10
C GLN A 44 -3.58 4.16 17.30
N GLN A 45 -2.26 4.36 17.33
CA GLN A 45 -1.66 5.69 17.43
C GLN A 45 -2.04 6.59 16.26
N GLN A 46 -2.03 6.04 15.02
CA GLN A 46 -2.44 6.82 13.85
C GLN A 46 -3.93 7.19 13.90
N ILE A 47 -4.80 6.27 14.35
CA ILE A 47 -6.23 6.54 14.53
C ILE A 47 -6.46 7.64 15.56
N ASP A 48 -5.75 7.61 16.69
CA ASP A 48 -5.87 8.60 17.76
C ASP A 48 -5.44 10.01 17.27
N LEU A 49 -4.47 10.08 16.36
CA LEU A 49 -3.94 11.33 15.81
C LEU A 49 -4.76 11.88 14.64
N LEU A 50 -5.18 11.01 13.70
CA LEU A 50 -5.67 11.40 12.38
C LEU A 50 -6.95 10.66 11.96
N GLY A 51 -7.62 9.96 12.88
CA GLY A 51 -8.67 8.97 12.58
C GLY A 51 -9.63 9.36 11.46
N ASP A 52 -10.18 10.58 11.51
CA ASP A 52 -11.13 11.09 10.50
C ASP A 52 -10.53 11.26 9.10
N GLN A 53 -9.21 11.31 8.96
CA GLN A 53 -8.53 11.42 7.68
C GLN A 53 -8.11 10.07 7.10
N LEU A 54 -7.98 9.06 7.98
CA LEU A 54 -7.49 7.72 7.63
C LEU A 54 -8.60 6.74 7.32
N LEU A 55 -9.76 6.92 7.96
CA LEU A 55 -10.87 5.99 7.95
C LEU A 55 -12.13 6.65 7.38
N GLY A 56 -12.90 5.87 6.66
CA GLY A 56 -14.21 6.35 6.22
C GLY A 56 -14.97 5.34 5.37
N GLU A 57 -16.26 5.58 5.29
CA GLU A 57 -17.17 4.89 4.39
C GLU A 57 -18.15 5.88 3.74
N THR A 58 -18.58 5.57 2.53
CA THR A 58 -19.54 6.38 1.80
C THR A 58 -20.99 6.07 2.22
N LYS A 59 -21.92 6.91 1.77
CA LYS A 59 -23.35 6.63 1.90
C LYS A 59 -23.75 5.31 1.21
N VAL A 60 -23.15 5.01 0.05
CA VAL A 60 -23.39 3.75 -0.69
C VAL A 60 -22.94 2.54 0.15
N SER A 61 -21.79 2.64 0.83
CA SER A 61 -21.34 1.59 1.74
C SER A 61 -22.39 1.25 2.80
N LYS A 62 -22.94 2.28 3.44
CA LYS A 62 -23.99 2.12 4.48
C LYS A 62 -25.27 1.51 3.91
N GLU A 63 -25.77 2.04 2.79
CA GLU A 63 -26.98 1.53 2.13
C GLU A 63 -26.85 0.08 1.65
N LYS A 64 -25.66 -0.34 1.24
CA LYS A 64 -25.36 -1.69 0.74
C LYS A 64 -24.80 -2.63 1.81
N ASN A 65 -24.66 -2.15 3.06
CA ASN A 65 -24.08 -2.90 4.18
C ASN A 65 -22.70 -3.52 3.84
N LEU A 66 -21.81 -2.72 3.20
CA LEU A 66 -20.54 -3.25 2.70
C LEU A 66 -19.58 -3.64 3.84
N ILE A 67 -19.64 -2.97 4.99
CA ILE A 67 -18.91 -3.38 6.21
C ILE A 67 -19.31 -4.80 6.61
N LYS A 68 -20.60 -5.15 6.57
CA LYS A 68 -21.06 -6.51 6.88
C LYS A 68 -20.55 -7.53 5.88
N LYS A 69 -20.47 -7.18 4.60
CA LYS A 69 -19.83 -8.06 3.58
C LYS A 69 -18.36 -8.30 3.90
N PHE A 70 -17.63 -7.25 4.31
CA PHE A 70 -16.24 -7.37 4.74
C PHE A 70 -16.10 -8.31 5.96
N ILE A 71 -16.90 -8.07 6.99
CA ILE A 71 -16.92 -8.89 8.21
C ILE A 71 -17.18 -10.36 7.88
N ASN A 72 -18.19 -10.65 7.05
CA ASN A 72 -18.53 -12.01 6.63
C ASN A 72 -17.40 -12.67 5.82
N PHE A 73 -16.77 -11.92 4.90
CA PHE A 73 -15.63 -12.41 4.12
C PHE A 73 -14.46 -12.82 5.03
N CYS A 74 -14.18 -12.02 6.05
CA CYS A 74 -13.10 -12.28 7.01
C CYS A 74 -13.49 -13.26 8.14
N ASN A 75 -14.76 -13.71 8.18
CA ASN A 75 -15.31 -14.55 9.25
C ASN A 75 -15.10 -13.96 10.66
N LEU A 76 -15.43 -12.68 10.81
CA LEU A 76 -15.29 -11.92 12.06
C LEU A 76 -16.65 -11.75 12.76
N ASP A 77 -16.62 -11.25 14.00
CA ASP A 77 -17.81 -10.90 14.79
C ASP A 77 -18.63 -9.78 14.10
N ASN A 78 -19.94 -9.96 14.02
CA ASN A 78 -20.87 -9.07 13.30
C ASN A 78 -21.06 -7.68 13.92
N ASN A 79 -20.55 -7.43 15.11
CA ASN A 79 -20.75 -6.17 15.84
C ASN A 79 -19.58 -5.17 15.72
N LEU A 80 -18.62 -5.44 14.82
CA LEU A 80 -17.44 -4.59 14.66
C LEU A 80 -17.77 -3.33 13.86
N THR A 81 -17.27 -2.20 14.34
CA THR A 81 -17.24 -0.93 13.61
C THR A 81 -16.06 -0.88 12.65
N LEU A 82 -16.01 0.11 11.76
CA LEU A 82 -14.85 0.32 10.88
C LEU A 82 -13.56 0.54 11.68
N SER A 83 -13.63 1.28 12.79
CA SER A 83 -12.48 1.48 13.67
C SER A 83 -12.00 0.18 14.31
N ASP A 84 -12.93 -0.66 14.79
CA ASP A 84 -12.58 -1.97 15.35
C ASP A 84 -11.93 -2.88 14.29
N LEU A 85 -12.44 -2.86 13.07
CA LEU A 85 -11.86 -3.61 11.95
C LEU A 85 -10.43 -3.18 11.65
N THR A 86 -10.14 -1.87 11.71
CA THR A 86 -8.81 -1.32 11.41
C THR A 86 -7.71 -1.93 12.27
N THR A 87 -8.01 -2.21 13.54
CA THR A 87 -7.08 -2.79 14.51
C THR A 87 -7.15 -4.32 14.60
N LYS A 88 -7.88 -4.99 13.70
CA LYS A 88 -7.88 -6.46 13.57
C LYS A 88 -6.84 -6.99 12.61
N PHE A 89 -6.31 -6.13 11.72
CA PHE A 89 -5.38 -6.50 10.66
C PHE A 89 -4.08 -5.71 10.78
N GLU A 90 -2.95 -6.33 10.48
CA GLU A 90 -1.70 -5.59 10.28
C GLU A 90 -1.70 -4.83 8.95
N GLU A 91 -2.46 -5.33 7.97
CA GLU A 91 -2.69 -4.65 6.71
C GLU A 91 -3.67 -3.48 6.86
N ASP A 92 -3.43 -2.41 6.13
CA ASP A 92 -4.45 -1.45 5.77
C ASP A 92 -5.41 -2.07 4.76
N PHE A 93 -6.62 -1.53 4.62
CA PHE A 93 -7.56 -2.08 3.65
C PHE A 93 -8.46 -1.03 3.01
N ALA A 94 -8.97 -1.37 1.84
CA ALA A 94 -10.05 -0.67 1.17
C ALA A 94 -11.06 -1.67 0.59
N LEU A 95 -12.31 -1.25 0.41
CA LEU A 95 -13.33 -2.02 -0.27
C LEU A 95 -13.80 -1.25 -1.49
N MET A 96 -13.71 -1.92 -2.63
CA MET A 96 -14.22 -1.43 -3.91
C MET A 96 -15.60 -2.03 -4.18
N TYR A 97 -16.56 -1.20 -4.54
CA TYR A 97 -17.87 -1.63 -5.00
C TYR A 97 -18.23 -0.94 -6.31
N LYS A 98 -18.55 -1.73 -7.34
CA LYS A 98 -18.82 -1.23 -8.70
C LYS A 98 -17.76 -0.23 -9.19
N GLY A 99 -16.50 -0.56 -8.98
CA GLY A 99 -15.35 0.23 -9.42
C GLY A 99 -14.99 1.44 -8.57
N LYS A 100 -15.71 1.72 -7.48
CA LYS A 100 -15.45 2.86 -6.59
C LYS A 100 -15.01 2.42 -5.20
N MET A 101 -14.11 3.19 -4.60
CA MET A 101 -13.67 2.98 -3.22
C MET A 101 -14.75 3.43 -2.25
N GLU A 102 -15.47 2.50 -1.66
CA GLU A 102 -16.62 2.79 -0.79
C GLU A 102 -16.27 2.69 0.70
N ILE A 103 -15.18 2.01 1.04
CA ILE A 103 -14.62 1.95 2.39
C ILE A 103 -13.11 2.14 2.26
N VAL A 104 -12.53 2.94 3.16
CA VAL A 104 -11.08 3.10 3.34
C VAL A 104 -10.71 2.99 4.81
N SER A 105 -9.65 2.26 5.07
CA SER A 105 -8.99 2.14 6.37
C SER A 105 -7.49 2.01 6.09
N VAL A 106 -6.81 3.16 5.99
CA VAL A 106 -5.40 3.22 5.65
C VAL A 106 -4.67 4.08 6.68
N CYS A 107 -4.00 3.42 7.61
CA CYS A 107 -3.22 4.06 8.66
C CYS A 107 -1.80 4.42 8.22
N PHE A 108 -1.30 3.73 7.19
CA PHE A 108 0.08 3.89 6.71
C PHE A 108 0.14 4.39 5.25
N PRO A 109 -0.48 5.54 4.93
CA PRO A 109 -0.49 6.06 3.56
C PRO A 109 0.91 6.45 3.09
N SER A 110 1.11 6.46 1.78
CA SER A 110 2.34 6.87 1.11
C SER A 110 2.19 8.25 0.45
N GLY A 111 2.05 9.30 1.26
CA GLY A 111 2.00 10.68 0.78
C GLY A 111 0.62 11.14 0.25
N TRP A 112 -0.47 10.53 0.72
CA TRP A 112 -1.85 10.90 0.34
C TRP A 112 -2.80 10.79 1.54
N VAL A 113 -3.94 11.50 1.46
CA VAL A 113 -4.98 11.47 2.49
C VAL A 113 -6.04 10.43 2.12
N PRO A 114 -6.20 9.35 2.91
CA PRO A 114 -7.09 8.23 2.58
C PRO A 114 -8.55 8.63 2.36
N LYS A 115 -9.11 9.45 3.22
CA LYS A 115 -10.50 9.91 3.13
C LYS A 115 -10.82 10.63 1.81
N GLU A 116 -9.86 11.33 1.22
CA GLU A 116 -10.05 12.04 -0.06
C GLU A 116 -10.23 11.10 -1.26
N LYS A 117 -9.94 9.82 -1.08
CA LYS A 117 -10.12 8.80 -2.13
C LYS A 117 -11.47 8.11 -2.09
N LEU A 118 -12.28 8.34 -1.04
CA LEU A 118 -13.63 7.78 -0.95
C LEU A 118 -14.52 8.22 -2.12
N GLY A 119 -15.29 7.28 -2.65
CA GLY A 119 -16.18 7.47 -3.78
C GLY A 119 -15.49 7.58 -5.14
N LYS A 120 -14.16 7.59 -5.20
CA LYS A 120 -13.38 7.67 -6.44
C LYS A 120 -13.19 6.28 -7.06
N ASN A 121 -13.09 6.24 -8.37
CA ASN A 121 -12.71 5.04 -9.11
C ASN A 121 -11.18 4.87 -9.13
N LEU A 122 -10.71 3.75 -9.62
CA LEU A 122 -9.28 3.41 -9.61
C LEU A 122 -8.43 4.38 -10.44
N SER A 123 -8.95 4.91 -11.56
CA SER A 123 -8.23 5.90 -12.38
C SER A 123 -8.05 7.21 -11.64
N ASP A 124 -9.10 7.73 -11.00
CA ASP A 124 -9.06 8.99 -10.24
C ASP A 124 -8.15 8.89 -8.99
N ILE A 125 -8.08 7.69 -8.40
CA ILE A 125 -7.18 7.42 -7.26
C ILE A 125 -5.73 7.51 -7.72
N HIS A 126 -5.41 7.04 -8.94
CA HIS A 126 -4.05 6.92 -9.45
C HIS A 126 -3.63 8.07 -10.40
N GLU A 127 -4.54 8.98 -10.74
CA GLU A 127 -4.24 10.13 -11.60
C GLU A 127 -3.01 10.95 -11.14
N PRO A 128 -2.76 11.15 -9.82
CA PRO A 128 -1.58 11.87 -9.37
C PRO A 128 -0.25 11.13 -9.52
N ILE A 129 -0.26 9.83 -9.89
CA ILE A 129 0.96 9.02 -10.00
C ILE A 129 1.66 9.35 -11.33
N ALA A 130 2.96 9.63 -11.28
CA ALA A 130 3.76 9.90 -12.46
C ALA A 130 3.79 8.68 -13.41
N ASP A 131 3.71 8.95 -14.70
CA ASP A 131 3.77 7.94 -15.78
C ASP A 131 2.72 6.81 -15.60
N SER A 132 1.51 7.20 -15.18
CA SER A 132 0.41 6.27 -14.83
C SER A 132 -0.55 5.98 -15.97
N GLU A 133 -0.31 6.44 -17.20
CA GLU A 133 -1.26 6.37 -18.32
C GLU A 133 -1.71 4.93 -18.62
N GLN A 134 -0.80 3.95 -18.50
CA GLN A 134 -1.14 2.54 -18.71
C GLN A 134 -2.02 2.00 -17.58
N LEU A 135 -1.75 2.41 -16.34
CA LEU A 135 -2.57 2.05 -15.17
C LEU A 135 -3.97 2.66 -15.28
N ILE A 136 -4.05 3.94 -15.66
CA ILE A 136 -5.33 4.64 -15.87
C ILE A 136 -6.14 3.96 -16.97
N LYS A 137 -5.54 3.66 -18.13
CA LYS A 137 -6.22 2.96 -19.23
C LYS A 137 -6.68 1.55 -18.88
N ALA A 138 -5.98 0.90 -17.94
CA ALA A 138 -6.32 -0.45 -17.49
C ALA A 138 -7.31 -0.47 -16.31
N SER A 139 -7.62 0.67 -15.70
CA SER A 139 -8.33 0.76 -14.41
C SER A 139 -9.67 0.01 -14.37
N ASP A 140 -10.51 0.18 -15.38
CA ASP A 140 -11.81 -0.50 -15.43
C ASP A 140 -11.65 -2.02 -15.55
N LYS A 141 -10.73 -2.48 -16.41
CA LYS A 141 -10.41 -3.90 -16.56
C LYS A 141 -9.81 -4.49 -15.28
N LEU A 142 -8.97 -3.72 -14.60
CA LEU A 142 -8.38 -4.12 -13.33
C LEU A 142 -9.44 -4.26 -12.24
N THR A 143 -10.35 -3.31 -12.15
CA THR A 143 -11.45 -3.35 -11.19
C THR A 143 -12.36 -4.57 -11.42
N ASP A 144 -12.72 -4.83 -12.67
CA ASP A 144 -13.47 -6.03 -13.05
C ASP A 144 -12.70 -7.32 -12.76
N TYR A 145 -11.39 -7.33 -13.03
CA TYR A 145 -10.53 -8.49 -12.75
C TYR A 145 -10.43 -8.77 -11.24
N MET A 146 -10.35 -7.75 -10.39
CA MET A 146 -10.29 -7.89 -8.93
C MET A 146 -11.57 -8.50 -8.33
N THR A 147 -12.72 -8.42 -8.99
CA THR A 147 -13.94 -9.12 -8.56
C THR A 147 -13.98 -10.60 -8.95
N LYS A 148 -13.00 -11.07 -9.72
CA LYS A 148 -12.94 -12.44 -10.25
C LYS A 148 -11.75 -13.24 -9.77
N GLN A 149 -10.65 -12.56 -9.45
CA GLN A 149 -9.38 -13.19 -9.11
C GLN A 149 -8.69 -12.48 -7.95
N SER A 150 -8.10 -13.29 -7.07
CA SER A 150 -7.18 -12.78 -6.06
C SER A 150 -5.82 -12.54 -6.69
N ILE A 151 -5.29 -11.34 -6.50
CA ILE A 151 -4.01 -10.92 -7.05
C ILE A 151 -3.09 -10.37 -5.98
N LYS A 152 -1.81 -10.33 -6.29
CA LYS A 152 -0.74 -9.74 -5.47
C LYS A 152 0.15 -8.87 -6.33
N ARG A 153 0.58 -7.74 -5.77
CA ARG A 153 1.58 -6.86 -6.37
C ARG A 153 2.41 -6.18 -5.28
N TRP A 154 3.50 -5.55 -5.69
CA TRP A 154 4.35 -4.78 -4.79
C TRP A 154 4.57 -3.37 -5.33
N VAL A 155 4.56 -2.41 -4.42
CA VAL A 155 4.99 -1.03 -4.68
C VAL A 155 6.10 -0.72 -3.70
N TRP A 156 7.21 -0.15 -4.18
CA TRP A 156 8.34 0.13 -3.34
C TRP A 156 8.93 1.52 -3.61
N THR A 157 9.62 2.03 -2.62
CA THR A 157 10.42 3.26 -2.71
C THR A 157 11.54 3.23 -1.67
N ILE A 158 12.44 4.22 -1.75
CA ILE A 158 13.41 4.49 -0.69
C ILE A 158 13.00 5.77 0.02
N THR A 159 13.17 5.81 1.32
CA THR A 159 12.77 6.93 2.17
C THR A 159 13.82 7.18 3.25
N THR A 160 13.85 8.39 3.79
CA THR A 160 14.64 8.77 4.97
C THR A 160 13.88 8.50 6.28
N SER A 161 12.57 8.20 6.21
CA SER A 161 11.73 7.92 7.36
C SER A 161 11.65 6.43 7.65
N LYS A 162 11.80 6.05 8.92
CA LYS A 162 11.56 4.69 9.41
C LYS A 162 10.10 4.41 9.78
N GLN A 163 9.24 5.43 9.71
CA GLN A 163 7.84 5.32 10.09
C GLN A 163 7.04 4.53 9.06
N LEU A 164 6.04 3.76 9.51
CA LEU A 164 5.11 3.08 8.63
C LEU A 164 4.19 4.07 7.91
N SER A 165 3.74 5.13 8.58
CA SER A 165 2.93 6.19 7.97
C SER A 165 3.81 7.26 7.33
N ASN A 166 3.52 7.59 6.07
CA ASN A 166 4.03 8.77 5.37
C ASN A 166 2.87 9.73 5.07
N PHE A 167 2.06 10.04 6.09
CA PHE A 167 0.98 11.02 5.94
C PHE A 167 1.54 12.36 5.44
N PRO A 168 0.84 13.10 4.57
CA PRO A 168 1.41 14.31 3.92
C PRO A 168 2.00 15.34 4.88
N ASP A 169 1.39 15.54 6.04
CA ASP A 169 1.83 16.53 7.04
C ASP A 169 2.98 16.04 7.94
N TYR A 170 3.44 14.80 7.74
CA TYR A 170 4.55 14.27 8.53
C TYR A 170 5.89 14.73 7.96
N GLU A 171 6.69 15.36 8.82
CA GLU A 171 8.05 15.71 8.48
C GLU A 171 8.92 14.47 8.23
N LYS A 172 9.66 14.49 7.13
CA LYS A 172 10.64 13.45 6.84
C LYS A 172 12.01 13.91 7.29
N PRO A 173 12.82 13.03 7.91
CA PRO A 173 14.21 13.36 8.21
C PRO A 173 14.96 13.78 6.95
N GLU A 174 15.88 14.73 7.10
CA GLU A 174 16.76 15.15 6.01
C GLU A 174 17.63 14.01 5.51
N LEU A 175 17.88 14.01 4.20
CA LEU A 175 18.80 13.07 3.58
C LEU A 175 20.23 13.33 4.11
N SER A 176 20.88 12.28 4.59
CA SER A 176 22.24 12.39 5.13
C SER A 176 23.19 11.32 4.61
N THR A 177 23.02 10.06 5.01
CA THR A 177 23.90 8.95 4.64
C THR A 177 23.12 7.71 4.22
N PHE A 178 23.79 6.77 3.55
CA PHE A 178 23.20 5.49 3.13
C PHE A 178 22.62 4.69 4.31
N GLU A 179 23.27 4.71 5.47
CA GLU A 179 22.84 3.96 6.66
C GLU A 179 21.53 4.47 7.26
N LYS A 180 21.14 5.70 6.91
CA LYS A 180 19.88 6.32 7.33
C LYS A 180 18.78 6.25 6.27
N LEU A 181 18.98 5.44 5.24
CA LEU A 181 17.96 5.15 4.25
C LEU A 181 17.21 3.88 4.59
N TYR A 182 15.93 3.87 4.23
CA TYR A 182 15.02 2.76 4.43
C TYR A 182 14.37 2.36 3.11
N PHE A 183 14.21 1.06 2.94
CA PHE A 183 13.41 0.48 1.87
C PHE A 183 11.99 0.31 2.38
N ARG A 184 11.06 1.02 1.76
CA ARG A 184 9.62 0.94 2.04
C ARG A 184 8.95 0.14 0.94
N VAL A 185 8.22 -0.89 1.34
CA VAL A 185 7.46 -1.71 0.40
C VAL A 185 6.02 -1.88 0.87
N GLU A 186 5.10 -1.79 -0.06
CA GLU A 186 3.70 -2.15 0.11
C GLU A 186 3.47 -3.48 -0.60
N THR A 187 3.11 -4.49 0.16
CA THR A 187 2.56 -5.73 -0.39
C THR A 187 1.05 -5.55 -0.50
N GLN A 188 0.57 -5.46 -1.72
CA GLN A 188 -0.84 -5.23 -2.02
C GLN A 188 -1.47 -6.53 -2.49
N THR A 189 -2.57 -6.95 -1.84
CA THR A 189 -3.34 -8.14 -2.20
C THR A 189 -4.80 -7.77 -2.40
N THR A 190 -5.49 -8.46 -3.30
CA THR A 190 -6.93 -8.28 -3.48
C THR A 190 -7.66 -9.61 -3.42
N ALA A 191 -8.92 -9.55 -3.04
CA ALA A 191 -9.80 -10.70 -3.08
C ALA A 191 -11.19 -10.32 -3.59
N PRO A 192 -11.80 -11.16 -4.45
CA PRO A 192 -13.21 -11.03 -4.81
C PRO A 192 -14.09 -11.37 -3.61
N VAL A 193 -15.13 -10.56 -3.38
CA VAL A 193 -16.18 -10.83 -2.40
C VAL A 193 -17.46 -11.30 -3.11
N ASP A 194 -17.83 -10.60 -4.16
CA ASP A 194 -18.90 -10.95 -5.09
C ASP A 194 -18.66 -10.26 -6.45
N ASP A 195 -19.58 -10.44 -7.42
CA ASP A 195 -19.46 -9.92 -8.80
C ASP A 195 -19.24 -8.42 -8.91
N HIS A 196 -19.47 -7.67 -7.83
CA HIS A 196 -19.38 -6.20 -7.80
C HIS A 196 -18.46 -5.67 -6.72
N THR A 197 -17.96 -6.53 -5.84
CA THR A 197 -17.24 -6.14 -4.63
C THR A 197 -15.89 -6.84 -4.57
N SER A 198 -14.83 -6.09 -4.36
CA SER A 198 -13.50 -6.59 -4.06
C SER A 198 -12.89 -5.92 -2.84
N LEU A 199 -12.07 -6.67 -2.13
CA LEU A 199 -11.25 -6.17 -1.03
C LEU A 199 -9.83 -5.95 -1.51
N PHE A 200 -9.21 -4.94 -0.92
CA PHE A 200 -7.83 -4.57 -1.17
C PHE A 200 -7.11 -4.44 0.18
N PHE A 201 -6.05 -5.21 0.38
CA PHE A 201 -5.24 -5.16 1.58
C PHE A 201 -3.83 -4.66 1.25
N ILE A 202 -3.25 -3.86 2.13
CA ILE A 202 -1.94 -3.24 1.96
C ILE A 202 -1.12 -3.49 3.22
N LYS A 203 -0.12 -4.34 3.14
CA LYS A 203 0.88 -4.44 4.20
C LYS A 203 2.05 -3.53 3.88
N VAL A 204 2.42 -2.69 4.82
CA VAL A 204 3.56 -1.78 4.72
C VAL A 204 4.70 -2.32 5.54
N ASP A 205 5.86 -2.54 4.92
CA ASP A 205 7.10 -2.87 5.61
C ASP A 205 8.14 -1.76 5.36
N VAL A 206 8.87 -1.37 6.39
CA VAL A 206 9.96 -0.38 6.31
C VAL A 206 11.20 -0.97 6.96
N LEU A 207 12.22 -1.22 6.15
CA LEU A 207 13.45 -1.89 6.57
C LEU A 207 14.66 -0.99 6.32
N PRO A 208 15.70 -1.00 7.16
CA PRO A 208 16.96 -0.35 6.83
C PRO A 208 17.44 -0.80 5.45
N LEU A 209 17.78 0.16 4.57
CA LEU A 209 18.19 -0.14 3.20
C LEU A 209 19.39 -1.12 3.17
N SER A 210 20.31 -0.97 4.11
CA SER A 210 21.46 -1.85 4.25
C SER A 210 21.13 -3.34 4.47
N GLN A 211 19.91 -3.66 4.95
CA GLN A 211 19.47 -5.04 5.16
C GLN A 211 18.95 -5.71 3.89
N VAL A 212 18.49 -4.92 2.93
CA VAL A 212 17.88 -5.40 1.67
C VAL A 212 18.66 -4.95 0.45
N TRP A 213 19.80 -4.28 0.65
CA TRP A 213 20.59 -3.72 -0.44
C TRP A 213 20.99 -4.76 -1.47
N ASP A 214 20.65 -4.47 -2.69
CA ASP A 214 20.97 -5.25 -3.87
C ASP A 214 21.19 -4.28 -5.04
N LYS A 215 22.13 -4.55 -5.90
CA LYS A 215 22.45 -3.74 -7.07
C LYS A 215 21.25 -3.47 -7.98
N ARG A 216 20.31 -4.42 -8.06
CA ARG A 216 19.05 -4.27 -8.80
C ARG A 216 18.23 -3.06 -8.35
N ILE A 217 18.30 -2.65 -7.08
CA ILE A 217 17.61 -1.46 -6.56
C ILE A 217 18.18 -0.20 -7.23
N LEU A 218 19.50 -0.06 -7.27
CA LEU A 218 20.15 1.07 -7.92
C LEU A 218 19.91 1.07 -9.43
N GLU A 219 20.01 -0.08 -10.09
CA GLU A 219 19.74 -0.23 -11.53
C GLU A 219 18.29 0.17 -11.86
N SER A 220 17.33 -0.24 -11.03
CA SER A 220 15.93 0.16 -11.19
C SER A 220 15.73 1.66 -11.01
N ILE A 221 16.31 2.28 -9.96
CA ILE A 221 16.24 3.72 -9.72
C ILE A 221 16.88 4.50 -10.89
N ASN A 222 18.03 4.05 -11.39
CA ASN A 222 18.70 4.69 -12.50
C ASN A 222 17.90 4.65 -13.81
N SER A 223 17.01 3.68 -13.96
CA SER A 223 16.11 3.53 -15.11
C SER A 223 14.79 4.33 -15.00
N MET A 224 14.51 4.95 -13.85
CA MET A 224 13.32 5.78 -13.67
C MET A 224 13.39 7.07 -14.46
N THR A 225 12.25 7.53 -14.99
CA THR A 225 12.12 8.87 -15.58
C THR A 225 12.26 9.96 -14.53
N ASP A 226 12.58 11.18 -14.92
CA ASP A 226 12.65 12.32 -14.00
C ASP A 226 11.31 12.58 -13.31
N ASN A 227 10.20 12.37 -14.01
CA ASN A 227 8.85 12.48 -13.41
C ASN A 227 8.65 11.48 -12.27
N VAL A 228 9.05 10.22 -12.47
CA VAL A 228 8.94 9.17 -11.46
C VAL A 228 9.88 9.46 -10.28
N LEU A 229 11.11 9.87 -10.54
CA LEU A 229 12.08 10.25 -9.49
C LEU A 229 11.54 11.38 -8.63
N LYS A 230 11.02 12.43 -9.25
CA LYS A 230 10.40 13.58 -8.56
C LYS A 230 9.17 13.14 -7.75
N TYR A 231 8.26 12.40 -8.36
CA TYR A 231 7.06 11.87 -7.69
C TYR A 231 7.39 11.03 -6.46
N LYS A 232 8.42 10.20 -6.55
CA LYS A 232 8.86 9.34 -5.43
C LYS A 232 9.81 10.06 -4.45
N GLY A 233 10.25 11.28 -4.75
CA GLY A 233 11.24 12.01 -3.95
C GLY A 233 12.63 11.35 -3.96
N LEU A 234 13.02 10.73 -5.07
CA LEU A 234 14.23 9.93 -5.18
C LEU A 234 15.41 10.67 -5.84
N GLU A 235 15.25 11.91 -6.28
CA GLU A 235 16.27 12.65 -7.05
C GLU A 235 17.61 12.71 -6.30
N GLN A 236 17.61 13.25 -5.08
CA GLN A 236 18.81 13.34 -4.24
C GLN A 236 19.29 11.98 -3.72
N ILE A 237 18.35 11.06 -3.44
CA ILE A 237 18.68 9.69 -3.01
C ILE A 237 19.43 8.96 -4.13
N LYS A 238 18.99 9.09 -5.39
CA LYS A 238 19.70 8.54 -6.56
C LYS A 238 21.14 9.04 -6.65
N GLU A 239 21.35 10.33 -6.45
CA GLU A 239 22.70 10.91 -6.45
C GLU A 239 23.58 10.32 -5.34
N LEU A 240 23.03 10.17 -4.13
CA LEU A 240 23.74 9.59 -3.02
C LEU A 240 24.09 8.12 -3.30
N LEU A 241 23.13 7.32 -3.79
CA LEU A 241 23.33 5.90 -4.06
C LEU A 241 24.35 5.62 -5.19
N ASN A 242 24.50 6.52 -6.16
CA ASN A 242 25.51 6.40 -7.21
C ASN A 242 26.94 6.73 -6.73
N ARG A 243 27.11 7.20 -5.49
CA ARG A 243 28.43 7.47 -4.88
C ARG A 243 28.89 6.38 -3.92
N VAL A 244 27.99 5.45 -3.59
CA VAL A 244 28.24 4.31 -2.69
C VAL A 244 28.64 3.08 -3.50
#